data_53fe2d971dd11c30d840532a7628f2cf
#
_entry.id   53fe2d971dd11c30d840532a7628f2cf
#
_cell.length_a   1.000
_cell.length_b   1.000
_cell.length_c   1.000
_cell.angle_alpha   90.00
_cell.angle_beta   90.00
_cell.angle_gamma   90.00
#
_symmetry.space_group_name_H-M   'P 1'
#
loop_
_entity.id
_entity.type
_entity.pdbx_description
1 polymer ?
#
loop_
_entity_poly.entity_id
_entity_poly.type
_entity_poly.pdbx_seq_one_letter_code
_entity_poly.pdbx_strand_id
1 'polypeptide(L)'
;MIGVNTAIRANAAGIGFAIPIDTADKAMRELAQGKKIAHAYLGISMSSLTPDSARQNNADPNSNVELPEQSGALILAVAPDTPAAKAGLRKFDLITELAGQTVKSAADAQAIVDNSRVGQSLVCKVVRGQKTIAVAVTTSDLSDRPTK
;
A
#
# COMPACT_ATOMS: atom_id res chain seq x y z
N MET A 1 -17.63 -1.60 25.10
CA MET A 1 -17.44 -2.43 23.88
C MET A 1 -15.98 -2.34 23.48
N ILE A 2 -15.28 -3.49 23.28
CA ILE A 2 -13.82 -3.54 23.00
C ILE A 2 -13.56 -3.76 21.51
N GLY A 3 -14.50 -4.39 20.78
CA GLY A 3 -14.40 -4.66 19.35
C GLY A 3 -15.67 -5.26 18.77
N VAL A 4 -15.73 -5.33 17.45
CA VAL A 4 -16.83 -5.92 16.68
C VAL A 4 -16.35 -7.20 16.01
N ASN A 5 -17.03 -8.32 16.27
CA ASN A 5 -16.70 -9.60 15.64
C ASN A 5 -17.06 -9.57 14.15
N THR A 6 -16.10 -9.84 13.28
CA THR A 6 -16.27 -9.71 11.82
C THR A 6 -16.22 -11.03 11.08
N ALA A 7 -15.46 -12.01 11.55
CA ALA A 7 -15.33 -13.29 10.85
C ALA A 7 -14.88 -14.41 11.79
N ILE A 8 -15.35 -15.63 11.48
CA ILE A 8 -14.87 -16.87 12.07
C ILE A 8 -14.36 -17.75 10.92
N ARG A 9 -13.18 -18.29 11.04
CA ARG A 9 -12.68 -19.24 10.04
C ARG A 9 -13.34 -20.61 10.28
N ALA A 10 -14.05 -21.11 9.29
CA ALA A 10 -14.91 -22.30 9.40
C ALA A 10 -14.21 -23.60 9.87
N ASN A 11 -12.88 -23.68 9.71
CA ASN A 11 -12.09 -24.88 10.06
C ASN A 11 -11.03 -24.65 11.15
N ALA A 12 -11.13 -23.56 11.92
CA ALA A 12 -10.21 -23.28 13.01
C ALA A 12 -10.99 -23.12 14.32
N ALA A 13 -10.92 -24.11 15.17
CA ALA A 13 -11.55 -24.04 16.50
C ALA A 13 -10.89 -22.94 17.34
N GLY A 14 -11.69 -22.02 17.86
CA GLY A 14 -11.25 -21.01 18.84
C GLY A 14 -10.59 -19.74 18.27
N ILE A 15 -10.61 -19.50 16.96
CA ILE A 15 -10.08 -18.26 16.37
C ILE A 15 -11.22 -17.39 15.87
N GLY A 16 -11.46 -16.29 16.55
CA GLY A 16 -12.36 -15.21 16.13
C GLY A 16 -11.56 -13.95 15.78
N PHE A 17 -11.99 -13.24 14.74
CA PHE A 17 -11.43 -11.95 14.38
C PHE A 17 -12.39 -10.83 14.79
N ALA A 18 -11.87 -9.84 15.52
CA ALA A 18 -12.62 -8.66 15.90
C ALA A 18 -11.92 -7.40 15.40
N ILE A 19 -12.71 -6.46 14.89
CA ILE A 19 -12.21 -5.12 14.56
C ILE A 19 -12.14 -4.32 15.88
N PRO A 20 -11.01 -3.68 16.21
CA PRO A 20 -10.92 -2.81 17.37
C PRO A 20 -11.98 -1.72 17.34
N ILE A 21 -12.55 -1.39 18.52
CA ILE A 21 -13.63 -0.40 18.62
C ILE A 21 -13.25 0.97 18.08
N ASP A 22 -12.00 1.37 18.20
CA ASP A 22 -11.51 2.67 17.70
C ASP A 22 -11.68 2.80 16.19
N THR A 23 -11.46 1.71 15.45
CA THR A 23 -11.69 1.67 14.00
C THR A 23 -13.18 1.74 13.67
N ALA A 24 -14.01 1.02 14.44
CA ALA A 24 -15.46 1.05 14.27
C ALA A 24 -16.04 2.44 14.63
N ASP A 25 -15.57 3.07 15.69
CA ASP A 25 -16.05 4.39 16.14
C ASP A 25 -15.74 5.48 15.11
N LYS A 26 -14.55 5.47 14.50
CA LYS A 26 -14.19 6.39 13.41
C LYS A 26 -15.14 6.24 12.22
N ALA A 27 -15.36 5.00 11.79
CA ALA A 27 -16.28 4.70 10.70
C ALA A 27 -17.74 5.11 11.02
N MET A 28 -18.18 4.86 12.24
CA MET A 28 -19.53 5.24 12.70
C MET A 28 -19.74 6.75 12.72
N ARG A 29 -18.75 7.52 13.16
CA ARG A 29 -18.85 9.00 13.17
C ARG A 29 -18.92 9.59 11.77
N GLU A 30 -18.16 9.04 10.82
CA GLU A 30 -18.20 9.45 9.42
C GLU A 30 -19.54 9.12 8.77
N LEU A 31 -20.06 7.90 8.99
CA LEU A 31 -21.37 7.47 8.51
C LEU A 31 -22.52 8.26 9.11
N ALA A 32 -22.46 8.57 10.42
CA ALA A 32 -23.48 9.38 11.11
C ALA A 32 -23.56 10.81 10.55
N GLN A 33 -22.49 11.31 9.95
CA GLN A 33 -22.44 12.60 9.26
C GLN A 33 -22.86 12.52 7.79
N GLY A 34 -23.34 11.34 7.32
CA GLY A 34 -23.71 11.12 5.92
C GLY A 34 -22.51 11.10 4.96
N LYS A 35 -21.27 11.00 5.48
CA LYS A 35 -20.07 10.93 4.67
C LYS A 35 -19.87 9.49 4.20
N LYS A 36 -19.58 9.32 2.92
CA LYS A 36 -19.05 8.04 2.41
C LYS A 36 -17.69 7.79 3.04
N ILE A 37 -17.47 6.56 3.54
CA ILE A 37 -16.13 6.11 3.92
C ILE A 37 -15.34 5.95 2.62
N ALA A 38 -14.60 6.99 2.25
CA ALA A 38 -13.76 6.98 1.08
C ALA A 38 -12.39 6.40 1.48
N HIS A 39 -11.98 5.33 0.82
CA HIS A 39 -10.65 4.74 1.02
C HIS A 39 -9.70 5.25 -0.05
N ALA A 40 -8.62 5.89 0.39
CA ALA A 40 -7.58 6.33 -0.53
C ALA A 40 -6.94 5.12 -1.23
N TYR A 41 -6.78 5.21 -2.54
CA TYR A 41 -6.31 4.15 -3.40
C TYR A 41 -5.26 4.67 -4.39
N LEU A 42 -4.20 3.90 -4.60
CA LEU A 42 -3.13 4.22 -5.56
C LEU A 42 -3.14 3.31 -6.80
N GLY A 43 -3.60 2.08 -6.65
CA GLY A 43 -3.66 1.11 -7.74
C GLY A 43 -2.36 0.34 -7.96
N ILE A 44 -1.66 0.01 -6.89
CA ILE A 44 -0.42 -0.77 -6.92
C ILE A 44 -0.54 -2.03 -6.06
N SER A 45 0.12 -3.10 -6.50
CA SER A 45 0.42 -4.26 -5.66
C SER A 45 1.84 -4.15 -5.17
N MET A 46 2.04 -4.34 -3.87
CA MET A 46 3.34 -4.18 -3.22
C MET A 46 3.70 -5.42 -2.41
N SER A 47 5.00 -5.65 -2.26
CA SER A 47 5.58 -6.61 -1.31
C SER A 47 6.69 -5.93 -0.51
N SER A 48 6.92 -6.39 0.72
CA SER A 48 8.06 -5.91 1.50
C SER A 48 9.35 -6.44 0.91
N LEU A 49 10.31 -5.57 0.67
CA LEU A 49 11.66 -5.91 0.27
C LEU A 49 12.60 -5.67 1.46
N THR A 50 13.49 -6.63 1.71
CA THR A 50 14.59 -6.50 2.66
C THR A 50 15.91 -6.58 1.90
N PRO A 51 17.02 -6.03 2.44
CA PRO A 51 18.34 -6.14 1.79
C PRO A 51 18.75 -7.59 1.53
N ASP A 52 18.40 -8.52 2.44
CA ASP A 52 18.74 -9.93 2.31
C ASP A 52 17.97 -10.60 1.17
N SER A 53 16.67 -10.31 1.04
CA SER A 53 15.86 -10.83 -0.06
C SER A 53 16.27 -10.22 -1.41
N ALA A 54 16.70 -8.97 -1.42
CA ALA A 54 17.25 -8.35 -2.63
C ALA A 54 18.56 -9.04 -3.07
N ARG A 55 19.49 -9.30 -2.12
CA ARG A 55 20.73 -10.03 -2.42
C ARG A 55 20.47 -11.45 -2.94
N GLN A 56 19.52 -12.17 -2.33
CA GLN A 56 19.14 -13.50 -2.80
C GLN A 56 18.61 -13.45 -4.22
N ASN A 57 17.74 -12.49 -4.55
CA ASN A 57 17.25 -12.30 -5.90
C ASN A 57 18.37 -11.94 -6.88
N ASN A 58 19.28 -11.04 -6.50
CA ASN A 58 20.37 -10.59 -7.35
C ASN A 58 21.45 -11.67 -7.56
N ALA A 59 21.56 -12.62 -6.63
CA ALA A 59 22.44 -13.79 -6.74
C ALA A 59 21.86 -14.94 -7.57
N ASP A 60 20.56 -14.90 -7.87
CA ASP A 60 19.90 -15.91 -8.70
C ASP A 60 20.21 -15.68 -10.18
N PRO A 61 20.89 -16.61 -10.87
CA PRO A 61 21.19 -16.49 -12.30
C PRO A 61 19.96 -16.41 -13.21
N ASN A 62 18.80 -16.85 -12.71
CA ASN A 62 17.54 -16.80 -13.44
C ASN A 62 16.77 -15.50 -13.20
N SER A 63 17.24 -14.65 -12.29
CA SER A 63 16.63 -13.34 -12.05
C SER A 63 16.94 -12.38 -13.19
N ASN A 64 15.89 -11.86 -13.83
CA ASN A 64 16.01 -10.88 -14.90
C ASN A 64 15.97 -9.43 -14.38
N VAL A 65 15.94 -9.23 -13.06
CA VAL A 65 15.77 -7.93 -12.42
C VAL A 65 16.73 -7.78 -11.25
N GLU A 66 17.56 -6.75 -11.31
CA GLU A 66 18.39 -6.34 -10.19
C GLU A 66 17.56 -5.46 -9.24
N LEU A 67 17.41 -5.92 -7.99
CA LEU A 67 16.68 -5.21 -6.96
C LEU A 67 17.62 -4.39 -6.06
N PRO A 68 17.22 -3.17 -5.67
CA PRO A 68 18.03 -2.38 -4.75
C PRO A 68 18.12 -3.05 -3.37
N GLU A 69 19.33 -3.15 -2.81
CA GLU A 69 19.59 -3.75 -1.50
C GLU A 69 19.18 -2.82 -0.36
N GLN A 70 17.92 -2.42 -0.34
CA GLN A 70 17.33 -1.53 0.66
C GLN A 70 15.98 -2.08 1.13
N SER A 71 15.60 -1.67 2.35
CA SER A 71 14.25 -1.98 2.86
C SER A 71 13.23 -1.01 2.27
N GLY A 72 12.06 -1.51 1.95
CA GLY A 72 10.96 -0.70 1.43
C GLY A 72 9.79 -1.52 0.89
N ALA A 73 8.87 -0.83 0.23
CA ALA A 73 7.75 -1.46 -0.46
C ALA A 73 8.06 -1.58 -1.95
N LEU A 74 8.30 -2.80 -2.42
CA LEU A 74 8.57 -3.10 -3.82
C LEU A 74 7.25 -3.21 -4.59
N ILE A 75 7.12 -2.44 -5.67
CA ILE A 75 5.96 -2.50 -6.56
C ILE A 75 6.05 -3.74 -7.45
N LEU A 76 5.12 -4.67 -7.28
CA LEU A 76 5.00 -5.88 -8.09
C LEU A 76 4.16 -5.67 -9.35
N ALA A 77 3.13 -4.84 -9.25
CA ALA A 77 2.28 -4.49 -10.36
C ALA A 77 1.66 -3.11 -10.17
N VAL A 78 1.40 -2.43 -11.27
CA VAL A 78 0.65 -1.17 -11.33
C VAL A 78 -0.57 -1.44 -12.20
N ALA A 79 -1.76 -1.22 -11.67
CA ALA A 79 -2.99 -1.39 -12.45
C ALA A 79 -3.14 -0.24 -13.46
N PRO A 80 -3.61 -0.52 -14.67
CA PRO A 80 -3.85 0.50 -15.68
C PRO A 80 -4.93 1.48 -15.21
N ASP A 81 -4.90 2.70 -15.74
CA ASP A 81 -5.86 3.78 -15.46
C ASP A 81 -5.97 4.22 -13.99
N THR A 82 -4.97 3.86 -13.19
CA THR A 82 -4.90 4.21 -11.76
C THR A 82 -4.04 5.46 -11.53
N PRO A 83 -4.18 6.10 -10.34
CA PRO A 83 -3.33 7.22 -9.96
C PRO A 83 -1.83 6.93 -10.06
N ALA A 84 -1.41 5.73 -9.66
CA ALA A 84 -0.02 5.31 -9.73
C ALA A 84 0.49 5.20 -11.18
N ALA A 85 -0.33 4.66 -12.09
CA ALA A 85 0.01 4.58 -13.51
C ALA A 85 0.13 5.98 -14.13
N LYS A 86 -0.81 6.87 -13.83
CA LYS A 86 -0.81 8.26 -14.31
C LYS A 86 0.38 9.06 -13.78
N ALA A 87 0.83 8.78 -12.55
CA ALA A 87 2.00 9.38 -11.95
C ALA A 87 3.33 8.83 -12.49
N GLY A 88 3.31 7.73 -13.25
CA GLY A 88 4.49 7.12 -13.84
C GLY A 88 5.24 6.14 -12.94
N LEU A 89 4.57 5.62 -11.90
CA LEU A 89 5.09 4.50 -11.12
C LEU A 89 5.13 3.23 -11.98
N ARG A 90 6.11 2.39 -11.77
CA ARG A 90 6.35 1.18 -12.58
C ARG A 90 6.59 -0.04 -11.69
N LYS A 91 6.43 -1.19 -12.28
CA LYS A 91 6.86 -2.46 -11.69
C LYS A 91 8.35 -2.42 -11.36
N PHE A 92 8.71 -2.95 -10.21
CA PHE A 92 10.06 -2.97 -9.63
C PHE A 92 10.58 -1.62 -9.13
N ASP A 93 9.75 -0.60 -9.02
CA ASP A 93 10.08 0.58 -8.22
C ASP A 93 10.03 0.20 -6.74
N LEU A 94 11.05 0.59 -5.98
CA LEU A 94 11.09 0.42 -4.53
C LEU A 94 10.70 1.73 -3.85
N ILE A 95 9.58 1.75 -3.17
CA ILE A 95 9.14 2.90 -2.37
C ILE A 95 9.93 2.91 -1.06
N THR A 96 10.70 3.96 -0.82
CA THR A 96 11.50 4.16 0.40
C THR A 96 10.95 5.27 1.29
N GLU A 97 10.17 6.20 0.72
CA GLU A 97 9.50 7.28 1.45
C GLU A 97 8.16 7.59 0.78
N LEU A 98 7.13 7.81 1.57
CA LEU A 98 5.80 8.20 1.13
C LEU A 98 5.25 9.30 2.03
N ALA A 99 4.82 10.42 1.44
CA ALA A 99 4.30 11.60 2.16
C ALA A 99 5.26 12.11 3.26
N GLY A 100 6.56 12.05 3.04
CA GLY A 100 7.59 12.47 4.00
C GLY A 100 7.85 11.45 5.13
N GLN A 101 7.24 10.28 5.09
CA GLN A 101 7.44 9.20 6.05
C GLN A 101 8.27 8.07 5.43
N THR A 102 9.22 7.56 6.19
CA THR A 102 10.06 6.43 5.76
C THR A 102 9.23 5.17 5.65
N VAL A 103 9.37 4.46 4.53
CA VAL A 103 8.71 3.19 4.24
C VAL A 103 9.75 2.08 4.31
N LYS A 104 9.57 1.14 5.25
CA LYS A 104 10.45 -0.04 5.42
C LYS A 104 9.79 -1.33 4.96
N SER A 105 8.47 -1.30 4.80
CA SER A 105 7.67 -2.46 4.41
C SER A 105 6.47 -2.05 3.56
N ALA A 106 5.84 -3.02 2.89
CA ALA A 106 4.58 -2.80 2.20
C ALA A 106 3.45 -2.39 3.16
N ALA A 107 3.48 -2.87 4.41
CA ALA A 107 2.51 -2.52 5.44
C ALA A 107 2.61 -1.03 5.82
N ASP A 108 3.82 -0.47 5.92
CA ASP A 108 4.02 0.95 6.20
C ASP A 108 3.43 1.82 5.08
N ALA A 109 3.73 1.46 3.82
CA ALA A 109 3.17 2.17 2.67
C ALA A 109 1.64 2.12 2.65
N GLN A 110 1.05 0.94 2.92
CA GLN A 110 -0.39 0.78 2.99
C GLN A 110 -1.01 1.64 4.11
N ALA A 111 -0.42 1.63 5.31
CA ALA A 111 -0.90 2.43 6.43
C ALA A 111 -0.88 3.95 6.13
N ILE A 112 0.15 4.43 5.43
CA ILE A 112 0.23 5.85 5.03
C ILE A 112 -0.88 6.18 4.03
N VAL A 113 -1.14 5.30 3.06
CA VAL A 113 -2.22 5.49 2.07
C VAL A 113 -3.57 5.45 2.75
N ASP A 114 -3.82 4.49 3.65
CA ASP A 114 -5.10 4.34 4.37
C ASP A 114 -5.41 5.54 5.28
N ASN A 115 -4.37 6.19 5.80
CA ASN A 115 -4.49 7.42 6.60
C ASN A 115 -4.56 8.70 5.76
N SER A 116 -4.35 8.62 4.46
CA SER A 116 -4.47 9.76 3.55
C SER A 116 -5.92 10.00 3.14
N ARG A 117 -6.18 11.18 2.57
CA ARG A 117 -7.52 11.53 2.04
C ARG A 117 -7.56 11.25 0.54
N VAL A 118 -8.75 10.90 0.05
CA VAL A 118 -9.01 10.83 -1.40
C VAL A 118 -8.76 12.21 -2.02
N GLY A 119 -8.07 12.23 -3.16
CA GLY A 119 -7.66 13.47 -3.85
C GLY A 119 -6.42 14.13 -3.26
N GLN A 120 -5.80 13.56 -2.22
CA GLN A 120 -4.56 14.07 -1.65
C GLN A 120 -3.37 13.68 -2.54
N SER A 121 -2.48 14.65 -2.81
CA SER A 121 -1.21 14.39 -3.47
C SER A 121 -0.18 13.90 -2.46
N LEU A 122 0.34 12.70 -2.68
CA LEU A 122 1.40 12.08 -1.88
C LEU A 122 2.70 12.08 -2.68
N VAL A 123 3.75 12.63 -2.11
CA VAL A 123 5.09 12.55 -2.72
C VAL A 123 5.69 11.19 -2.36
N CYS A 124 6.00 10.41 -3.39
CA CYS A 124 6.61 9.09 -3.31
C CYS A 124 8.06 9.20 -3.72
N LYS A 125 9.01 8.84 -2.86
CA LYS A 125 10.40 8.63 -3.27
C LYS A 125 10.58 7.15 -3.59
N VAL A 126 10.93 6.87 -4.82
CA VAL A 126 11.16 5.51 -5.30
C VAL A 126 12.58 5.35 -5.81
N VAL A 127 13.14 4.20 -5.56
CA VAL A 127 14.39 3.76 -6.15
C VAL A 127 14.07 2.93 -7.38
N ARG A 128 14.49 3.41 -8.54
CA ARG A 128 14.34 2.75 -9.82
C ARG A 128 15.71 2.39 -10.36
N GLY A 129 16.09 1.12 -10.29
CA GLY A 129 17.47 0.68 -10.51
C GLY A 129 18.39 1.32 -9.48
N GLN A 130 19.31 2.18 -9.92
CA GLN A 130 20.25 2.88 -9.04
C GLN A 130 19.91 4.37 -8.82
N LYS A 131 18.73 4.83 -9.28
CA LYS A 131 18.33 6.23 -9.20
C LYS A 131 17.13 6.41 -8.25
N THR A 132 17.24 7.41 -7.38
CA THR A 132 16.10 7.85 -6.55
C THR A 132 15.30 8.91 -7.30
N ILE A 133 14.02 8.70 -7.44
CA ILE A 133 13.09 9.59 -8.15
C ILE A 133 11.95 9.97 -7.20
N ALA A 134 11.60 11.25 -7.16
CA ALA A 134 10.41 11.71 -6.47
C ALA A 134 9.24 11.80 -7.46
N VAL A 135 8.13 11.15 -7.13
CA VAL A 135 6.91 11.09 -7.95
C VAL A 135 5.74 11.54 -7.09
N ALA A 136 4.99 12.54 -7.54
CA ALA A 136 3.75 12.93 -6.88
C ALA A 136 2.59 12.09 -7.41
N VAL A 137 1.89 11.41 -6.51
CA VAL A 137 0.72 10.56 -6.82
C VAL A 137 -0.50 11.13 -6.11
N THR A 138 -1.55 11.43 -6.84
CA THR A 138 -2.81 11.88 -6.26
C THR A 138 -3.68 10.65 -5.98
N THR A 139 -4.10 10.44 -4.75
CA THR A 139 -4.97 9.32 -4.37
C THR A 139 -6.34 9.44 -5.02
N SER A 140 -6.95 8.32 -5.43
CA SER A 140 -8.35 8.24 -5.82
C SER A 140 -9.17 7.46 -4.79
N ASP A 141 -10.47 7.40 -4.97
CA ASP A 141 -11.34 6.54 -4.18
C ASP A 141 -11.20 5.08 -4.65
N LEU A 142 -11.17 4.14 -3.71
CA LEU A 142 -11.16 2.70 -4.00
C LEU A 142 -12.40 2.26 -4.78
N SER A 143 -13.53 2.98 -4.62
CA SER A 143 -14.76 2.73 -5.38
C SER A 143 -14.62 3.03 -6.88
N ASP A 144 -13.67 3.88 -7.25
CA ASP A 144 -13.35 4.23 -8.64
C ASP A 144 -12.39 3.22 -9.30
N ARG A 145 -12.11 2.10 -8.62
CA ARG A 145 -11.25 1.05 -9.15
C ARG A 145 -11.82 0.53 -10.47
N PRO A 146 -11.05 0.56 -11.57
CA PRO A 146 -11.49 -0.03 -12.82
C PRO A 146 -11.75 -1.53 -12.61
N THR A 147 -13.00 -1.91 -12.69
CA THR A 147 -13.43 -3.33 -12.69
C THR A 147 -13.13 -3.88 -14.09
N LYS A 148 -12.30 -4.90 -14.12
CA LYS A 148 -12.02 -5.63 -15.36
C LYS A 148 -12.94 -6.82 -15.45
#